data_2227118eac519e5e8ccd384207885766
#
_entry.id   2227118eac519e5e8ccd384207885766
#
_cell.length_a   1.000
_cell.length_b   1.000
_cell.length_c   1.000
_cell.angle_alpha   90.00
_cell.angle_beta   90.00
_cell.angle_gamma   90.00
#
_symmetry.space_group_name_H-M   'P 1'
#
loop_
_entity.id
_entity.type
_entity.pdbx_description
1 polymer ?
#
loop_
_entity_poly.entity_id
_entity_poly.type
_entity_poly.pdbx_seq_one_letter_code
_entity_poly.pdbx_strand_id
1 'polypeptide(L)'
;MPLRNVAEYLERSAARVPDKTAFSDAAGAVSYRQMLHDAQALGTVLAGLPGCRNAPVAVMIGRTAASVTAMQGVLQSGCYYVPIDEQMPEARMRSILGQVHARAIVHTAANEPQARALTDCAPLVSLEEASQHTPDEALLRARREEILDIDPVYVLFTSGSTGTPKGIVIPHRAILDFTAWMTEFCGYTEDEVFGNQAPFYFDLSGKDVYQTLSLGASTA
;
A
#
# COMPACT_ATOMS: atom_id res chain seq x y z
N MET A 1 -23.48 2.59 0.66
CA MET A 1 -23.04 2.74 -0.74
C MET A 1 -22.05 1.62 -1.05
N PRO A 2 -22.05 1.05 -2.26
CA PRO A 2 -21.02 0.12 -2.67
C PRO A 2 -19.64 0.81 -2.62
N LEU A 3 -18.60 0.05 -2.22
CA LEU A 3 -17.23 0.52 -2.21
C LEU A 3 -16.76 0.81 -3.64
N ARG A 4 -16.03 1.90 -3.82
CA ARG A 4 -15.40 2.24 -5.09
C ARG A 4 -13.87 2.19 -5.01
N ASN A 5 -13.34 2.27 -3.78
CA ASN A 5 -11.93 2.45 -3.53
C ASN A 5 -11.50 1.52 -2.38
N VAL A 6 -10.43 0.75 -2.54
CA VAL A 6 -9.96 -0.18 -1.52
C VAL A 6 -9.36 0.52 -0.29
N ALA A 7 -8.98 1.81 -0.38
CA ALA A 7 -8.53 2.58 0.78
C ALA A 7 -9.62 2.72 1.85
N GLU A 8 -10.91 2.64 1.45
CA GLU A 8 -12.05 2.66 2.37
C GLU A 8 -12.08 1.43 3.30
N TYR A 9 -11.42 0.32 2.96
CA TYR A 9 -11.37 -0.85 3.83
C TYR A 9 -10.72 -0.52 5.18
N LEU A 10 -9.53 0.11 5.14
CA LEU A 10 -8.82 0.51 6.35
C LEU A 10 -9.65 1.50 7.20
N GLU A 11 -10.28 2.48 6.56
CA GLU A 11 -11.11 3.47 7.25
C GLU A 11 -12.31 2.84 7.96
N ARG A 12 -13.02 1.96 7.27
CA ARG A 12 -14.20 1.27 7.83
C ARG A 12 -13.82 0.34 8.97
N SER A 13 -12.73 -0.39 8.84
CA SER A 13 -12.25 -1.29 9.88
C SER A 13 -11.71 -0.52 11.07
N ALA A 14 -10.97 0.57 10.86
CA ALA A 14 -10.51 1.44 11.95
C ALA A 14 -11.67 2.11 12.70
N ALA A 15 -12.75 2.46 12.02
CA ALA A 15 -13.96 2.99 12.68
C ALA A 15 -14.70 1.94 13.51
N ARG A 16 -14.65 0.66 13.10
CA ARG A 16 -15.36 -0.45 13.76
C ARG A 16 -14.55 -1.10 14.87
N VAL A 17 -13.27 -1.37 14.64
CA VAL A 17 -12.37 -2.09 15.55
C VAL A 17 -11.03 -1.36 15.75
N PRO A 18 -11.03 -0.09 16.21
CA PRO A 18 -9.85 0.79 16.20
C PRO A 18 -8.65 0.21 16.97
N ASP A 19 -8.89 -0.45 18.09
CA ASP A 19 -7.83 -0.89 18.99
C ASP A 19 -7.40 -2.34 18.74
N LYS A 20 -8.05 -3.03 17.77
CA LYS A 20 -7.65 -4.37 17.34
C LYS A 20 -6.34 -4.30 16.55
N THR A 21 -5.48 -5.29 16.75
CA THR A 21 -4.28 -5.48 15.93
C THR A 21 -4.68 -5.73 14.48
N ALA A 22 -4.21 -4.89 13.56
CA ALA A 22 -4.38 -5.09 12.14
C ALA A 22 -3.27 -6.01 11.58
N PHE A 23 -2.02 -5.64 11.85
CA PHE A 23 -0.84 -6.40 11.40
C PHE A 23 0.16 -6.53 12.55
N SER A 24 0.86 -7.69 12.57
CA SER A 24 1.98 -7.93 13.48
C SER A 24 3.14 -8.56 12.74
N ASP A 25 4.35 -8.28 13.19
CA ASP A 25 5.61 -8.83 12.67
C ASP A 25 6.63 -8.95 13.80
N ALA A 26 7.88 -9.31 13.47
CA ALA A 26 8.96 -9.45 14.45
C ALA A 26 9.30 -8.14 15.20
N ALA A 27 8.95 -6.97 14.64
CA ALA A 27 9.20 -5.67 15.27
C ALA A 27 8.07 -5.25 16.21
N GLY A 28 6.87 -5.83 16.07
CA GLY A 28 5.73 -5.52 16.92
C GLY A 28 4.38 -5.64 16.22
N ALA A 29 3.39 -4.97 16.76
CA ALA A 29 2.02 -4.96 16.25
C ALA A 29 1.53 -3.53 16.06
N VAL A 30 0.72 -3.31 15.02
CA VAL A 30 0.05 -2.05 14.72
C VAL A 30 -1.47 -2.24 14.81
N SER A 31 -2.15 -1.35 15.54
CA SER A 31 -3.62 -1.33 15.60
C SER A 31 -4.22 -0.66 14.36
N TYR A 32 -5.50 -0.91 14.09
CA TYR A 32 -6.23 -0.24 13.00
C TYR A 32 -6.19 1.28 13.13
N ARG A 33 -6.34 1.81 14.34
CA ARG A 33 -6.26 3.25 14.63
C ARG A 33 -4.90 3.83 14.25
N GLN A 34 -3.83 3.20 14.72
CA GLN A 34 -2.46 3.67 14.44
C GLN A 34 -2.14 3.56 12.96
N MET A 35 -2.48 2.43 12.34
CA MET A 35 -2.26 2.22 10.91
C MET A 35 -3.00 3.25 10.05
N LEU A 36 -4.27 3.57 10.40
CA LEU A 36 -5.03 4.60 9.68
C LEU A 36 -4.40 5.97 9.84
N HIS A 37 -4.02 6.35 11.07
CA HIS A 37 -3.35 7.62 11.32
C HIS A 37 -2.07 7.77 10.47
N ASP A 38 -1.18 6.79 10.52
CA ASP A 38 0.11 6.84 9.81
C ASP A 38 -0.08 6.83 8.29
N ALA A 39 -1.03 6.01 7.80
CA ALA A 39 -1.39 5.99 6.38
C ALA A 39 -1.96 7.32 5.91
N GLN A 40 -2.83 7.96 6.69
CA GLN A 40 -3.40 9.26 6.35
C GLN A 40 -2.36 10.39 6.42
N ALA A 41 -1.47 10.36 7.40
CA ALA A 41 -0.37 11.31 7.53
C ALA A 41 0.57 11.22 6.30
N LEU A 42 1.00 10.01 5.94
CA LEU A 42 1.77 9.76 4.72
C LEU A 42 1.00 10.20 3.47
N GLY A 43 -0.29 9.86 3.39
CA GLY A 43 -1.16 10.24 2.30
C GLY A 43 -1.24 11.76 2.11
N THR A 44 -1.28 12.52 3.21
CA THR A 44 -1.28 13.98 3.20
C THR A 44 0.02 14.54 2.62
N VAL A 45 1.17 14.02 3.06
CA VAL A 45 2.48 14.41 2.52
C VAL A 45 2.55 14.14 1.02
N LEU A 46 2.17 12.92 0.59
CA LEU A 46 2.19 12.55 -0.83
C LEU A 46 1.22 13.38 -1.68
N ALA A 47 0.01 13.64 -1.19
CA ALA A 47 -0.98 14.47 -1.90
C ALA A 47 -0.51 15.91 -2.12
N GLY A 48 0.41 16.40 -1.28
CA GLY A 48 1.06 17.71 -1.42
C GLY A 48 2.18 17.75 -2.47
N LEU A 49 2.69 16.60 -2.92
CA LEU A 49 3.77 16.54 -3.91
C LEU A 49 3.25 16.82 -5.33
N PRO A 50 4.03 17.57 -6.15
CA PRO A 50 3.66 17.81 -7.54
C PRO A 50 3.50 16.52 -8.35
N GLY A 51 2.38 16.37 -9.04
CA GLY A 51 2.11 15.23 -9.90
C GLY A 51 1.66 13.96 -9.18
N CYS A 52 1.53 13.96 -7.84
CA CYS A 52 0.96 12.86 -7.07
C CYS A 52 -0.58 12.92 -7.08
N ARG A 53 -1.17 12.53 -8.21
CA ARG A 53 -2.61 12.38 -8.39
C ARG A 53 -2.86 11.27 -9.41
N ASN A 54 -3.50 10.19 -8.99
CA ASN A 54 -3.66 8.95 -9.77
C ASN A 54 -2.34 8.56 -10.47
N ALA A 55 -1.25 8.55 -9.70
CA ALA A 55 0.11 8.45 -10.21
C ALA A 55 0.89 7.36 -9.46
N PRO A 56 1.95 6.80 -10.06
CA PRO A 56 2.75 5.76 -9.42
C PRO A 56 3.62 6.33 -8.30
N VAL A 57 3.54 5.73 -7.13
CA VAL A 57 4.44 5.94 -6.00
C VAL A 57 5.10 4.61 -5.67
N ALA A 58 6.42 4.56 -5.73
CA ALA A 58 7.15 3.36 -5.33
C ALA A 58 7.12 3.22 -3.80
N VAL A 59 6.93 2.00 -3.32
CA VAL A 59 7.05 1.68 -1.90
C VAL A 59 8.16 0.65 -1.73
N MET A 60 9.25 1.04 -1.06
CA MET A 60 10.30 0.10 -0.68
C MET A 60 9.76 -0.79 0.44
N ILE A 61 9.67 -2.08 0.16
CA ILE A 61 9.00 -3.03 1.05
C ILE A 61 9.98 -4.06 1.61
N GLY A 62 9.82 -4.31 2.92
CA GLY A 62 10.20 -5.55 3.58
C GLY A 62 8.93 -6.35 3.94
N ARG A 63 9.09 -7.41 4.71
CA ARG A 63 7.95 -8.22 5.22
C ARG A 63 7.49 -7.66 6.58
N THR A 64 6.98 -6.43 6.58
CA THR A 64 6.65 -5.70 7.80
C THR A 64 5.28 -5.03 7.75
N ALA A 65 4.67 -4.82 8.90
CA ALA A 65 3.45 -4.04 9.07
C ALA A 65 3.63 -2.59 8.54
N ALA A 66 4.81 -2.02 8.72
CA ALA A 66 5.16 -0.69 8.19
C ALA A 66 5.07 -0.63 6.66
N SER A 67 5.47 -1.70 5.94
CA SER A 67 5.31 -1.77 4.48
C SER A 67 3.85 -1.74 4.06
N VAL A 68 2.96 -2.44 4.78
CA VAL A 68 1.52 -2.40 4.51
C VAL A 68 0.95 -1.01 4.82
N THR A 69 1.37 -0.39 5.92
CA THR A 69 0.98 0.98 6.28
C THR A 69 1.39 1.97 5.17
N ALA A 70 2.61 1.85 4.65
CA ALA A 70 3.10 2.69 3.55
C ALA A 70 2.26 2.49 2.27
N MET A 71 1.94 1.25 1.88
CA MET A 71 1.06 0.96 0.75
C MET A 71 -0.32 1.61 0.94
N GLN A 72 -0.91 1.51 2.13
CA GLN A 72 -2.18 2.17 2.43
C GLN A 72 -2.06 3.70 2.39
N GLY A 73 -0.96 4.28 2.83
CA GLY A 73 -0.71 5.72 2.74
C GLY A 73 -0.68 6.24 1.30
N VAL A 74 -0.09 5.47 0.39
CA VAL A 74 -0.14 5.79 -1.04
C VAL A 74 -1.58 5.79 -1.54
N LEU A 75 -2.39 4.80 -1.19
CA LEU A 75 -3.80 4.75 -1.59
C LEU A 75 -4.64 5.90 -0.98
N GLN A 76 -4.34 6.28 0.27
CA GLN A 76 -4.99 7.44 0.90
C GLN A 76 -4.72 8.76 0.15
N SER A 77 -3.55 8.91 -0.47
CA SER A 77 -3.22 10.10 -1.27
C SER A 77 -3.95 10.19 -2.62
N GLY A 78 -4.67 9.15 -3.02
CA GLY A 78 -5.26 9.02 -4.35
C GLY A 78 -4.26 8.61 -5.45
N CYS A 79 -3.12 8.05 -5.05
CA CYS A 79 -2.11 7.43 -5.92
C CYS A 79 -2.21 5.90 -5.87
N TYR A 80 -1.45 5.23 -6.73
CA TYR A 80 -1.30 3.77 -6.70
C TYR A 80 0.15 3.38 -6.39
N TYR A 81 0.35 2.24 -5.73
CA TYR A 81 1.69 1.85 -5.32
C TYR A 81 2.35 0.88 -6.27
N VAL A 82 3.69 0.96 -6.31
CA VAL A 82 4.58 0.03 -7.01
C VAL A 82 5.52 -0.55 -5.97
N PRO A 83 5.31 -1.81 -5.52
CA PRO A 83 6.16 -2.39 -4.49
C PRO A 83 7.54 -2.73 -5.06
N ILE A 84 8.58 -2.27 -4.37
CA ILE A 84 9.99 -2.52 -4.67
C ILE A 84 10.59 -3.30 -3.51
N ASP A 85 11.00 -4.55 -3.77
CA ASP A 85 11.67 -5.36 -2.75
C ASP A 85 13.03 -4.75 -2.39
N GLU A 86 13.25 -4.51 -1.10
CA GLU A 86 14.51 -3.95 -0.58
C GLU A 86 15.75 -4.81 -0.88
N GLN A 87 15.55 -6.10 -1.18
CA GLN A 87 16.60 -7.05 -1.56
C GLN A 87 16.81 -7.16 -3.08
N MET A 88 16.01 -6.44 -3.88
CA MET A 88 16.13 -6.45 -5.33
C MET A 88 17.44 -5.79 -5.77
N PRO A 89 18.14 -6.31 -6.81
CA PRO A 89 19.30 -5.62 -7.37
C PRO A 89 18.98 -4.20 -7.80
N GLU A 90 19.84 -3.23 -7.45
CA GLU A 90 19.65 -1.80 -7.72
C GLU A 90 19.34 -1.50 -9.20
N ALA A 91 20.05 -2.13 -10.14
CA ALA A 91 19.80 -1.95 -11.56
C ALA A 91 18.35 -2.31 -11.97
N ARG A 92 17.75 -3.32 -11.30
CA ARG A 92 16.37 -3.71 -11.54
C ARG A 92 15.40 -2.70 -10.92
N MET A 93 15.68 -2.22 -9.70
CA MET A 93 14.90 -1.15 -9.05
C MET A 93 14.85 0.09 -9.96
N ARG A 94 16.00 0.55 -10.45
CA ARG A 94 16.12 1.69 -11.37
C ARG A 94 15.33 1.48 -12.66
N SER A 95 15.40 0.28 -13.24
CA SER A 95 14.64 -0.07 -14.44
C SER A 95 13.13 0.03 -14.21
N ILE A 96 12.62 -0.45 -13.08
CA ILE A 96 11.20 -0.37 -12.72
C ILE A 96 10.80 1.09 -12.51
N LEU A 97 11.54 1.83 -11.69
CA LEU A 97 11.26 3.24 -11.39
C LEU A 97 11.23 4.12 -12.65
N GLY A 98 12.17 3.87 -13.58
CA GLY A 98 12.22 4.56 -14.86
C GLY A 98 11.04 4.23 -15.77
N GLN A 99 10.56 2.97 -15.78
CA GLN A 99 9.41 2.57 -16.58
C GLN A 99 8.10 3.18 -16.09
N VAL A 100 7.90 3.24 -14.77
CA VAL A 100 6.66 3.78 -14.20
C VAL A 100 6.70 5.29 -14.04
N HIS A 101 7.88 5.93 -14.14
CA HIS A 101 8.07 7.35 -13.84
C HIS A 101 7.54 7.71 -12.43
N ALA A 102 8.01 6.95 -11.43
CA ALA A 102 7.58 7.10 -10.04
C ALA A 102 7.68 8.55 -9.56
N ARG A 103 6.64 9.04 -8.88
CA ARG A 103 6.58 10.41 -8.37
C ARG A 103 7.25 10.59 -7.03
N ALA A 104 7.34 9.52 -6.26
CA ALA A 104 8.07 9.44 -5.00
C ALA A 104 8.49 7.99 -4.74
N ILE A 105 9.44 7.81 -3.82
CA ILE A 105 9.81 6.52 -3.23
C ILE A 105 9.54 6.61 -1.73
N VAL A 106 8.55 5.88 -1.27
CA VAL A 106 8.28 5.74 0.17
C VAL A 106 9.19 4.67 0.75
N HIS A 107 9.81 4.95 1.87
CA HIS A 107 10.68 4.03 2.59
C HIS A 107 10.41 4.08 4.10
N THR A 108 10.95 3.10 4.82
CA THR A 108 11.00 3.05 6.28
C THR A 108 12.46 3.26 6.73
N ALA A 109 12.66 3.48 8.03
CA ALA A 109 14.03 3.56 8.59
C ALA A 109 14.84 2.29 8.32
N ALA A 110 14.19 1.12 8.25
CA ALA A 110 14.86 -0.16 8.02
C ALA A 110 15.49 -0.28 6.63
N ASN A 111 14.89 0.34 5.59
CA ASN A 111 15.36 0.25 4.21
C ASN A 111 15.80 1.60 3.60
N GLU A 112 16.01 2.60 4.46
CA GLU A 112 16.51 3.90 4.05
C GLU A 112 17.83 3.82 3.26
N PRO A 113 18.84 2.99 3.63
CA PRO A 113 20.08 2.89 2.88
C PRO A 113 19.87 2.51 1.41
N GLN A 114 18.95 1.57 1.14
CA GLN A 114 18.60 1.15 -0.22
C GLN A 114 17.86 2.26 -0.96
N ALA A 115 16.92 2.94 -0.28
CA ALA A 115 16.19 4.07 -0.86
C ALA A 115 17.13 5.22 -1.24
N ARG A 116 18.12 5.53 -0.41
CA ARG A 116 19.12 6.59 -0.68
C ARG A 116 19.92 6.36 -1.96
N ALA A 117 20.14 5.11 -2.36
CA ALA A 117 20.80 4.79 -3.62
C ALA A 117 19.96 5.17 -4.85
N LEU A 118 18.68 5.51 -4.69
CA LEU A 118 17.70 5.76 -5.74
C LEU A 118 17.18 7.22 -5.77
N THR A 119 17.84 8.13 -5.03
CA THR A 119 17.41 9.55 -4.89
C THR A 119 17.37 10.33 -6.20
N ASP A 120 18.15 9.89 -7.20
CA ASP A 120 18.14 10.44 -8.56
C ASP A 120 16.96 9.94 -9.41
N CYS A 121 16.27 8.88 -8.99
CA CYS A 121 15.10 8.36 -9.69
C CYS A 121 13.81 9.11 -9.31
N ALA A 122 13.61 9.41 -8.00
CA ALA A 122 12.45 10.15 -7.49
C ALA A 122 12.72 10.65 -6.06
N PRO A 123 11.98 11.67 -5.58
CA PRO A 123 12.07 12.14 -4.20
C PRO A 123 11.78 11.03 -3.18
N LEU A 124 12.52 11.01 -2.08
CA LEU A 124 12.30 10.09 -0.97
C LEU A 124 11.28 10.65 0.03
N VAL A 125 10.44 9.78 0.56
CA VAL A 125 9.49 10.09 1.63
C VAL A 125 9.60 9.01 2.71
N SER A 126 10.02 9.40 3.93
CA SER A 126 10.07 8.50 5.07
C SER A 126 8.67 8.32 5.67
N LEU A 127 8.27 7.07 5.91
CA LEU A 127 7.02 6.77 6.62
C LEU A 127 7.04 7.34 8.03
N GLU A 128 8.14 7.16 8.76
CA GLU A 128 8.27 7.60 10.14
C GLU A 128 8.21 9.13 10.28
N GLU A 129 8.86 9.86 9.36
CA GLU A 129 8.76 11.32 9.32
C GLU A 129 7.36 11.78 8.94
N ALA A 130 6.77 11.15 7.93
CA ALA A 130 5.42 11.46 7.48
C ALA A 130 4.38 11.22 8.58
N SER A 131 4.53 10.17 9.39
CA SER A 131 3.62 9.85 10.52
C SER A 131 3.59 10.91 11.62
N GLN A 132 4.56 11.85 11.64
CA GLN A 132 4.54 12.99 12.58
C GLN A 132 3.63 14.13 12.11
N HIS A 133 3.17 14.09 10.86
CA HIS A 133 2.28 15.12 10.33
C HIS A 133 0.83 14.86 10.75
N THR A 134 0.08 15.92 10.94
CA THR A 134 -1.37 15.82 11.13
C THR A 134 -2.05 15.50 9.79
N PRO A 135 -2.89 14.46 9.71
CA PRO A 135 -3.64 14.15 8.50
C PRO A 135 -4.58 15.30 8.08
N ASP A 136 -4.58 15.66 6.81
CA ASP A 136 -5.58 16.53 6.20
C ASP A 136 -6.72 15.68 5.60
N GLU A 137 -7.70 15.36 6.46
CA GLU A 137 -8.83 14.52 6.07
C GLU A 137 -9.66 15.09 4.91
N ALA A 138 -9.75 16.42 4.82
CA ALA A 138 -10.51 17.08 3.75
C ALA A 138 -9.82 16.88 2.39
N LEU A 139 -8.50 17.08 2.34
CA LEU A 139 -7.68 16.83 1.15
C LEU A 139 -7.76 15.36 0.74
N LEU A 140 -7.56 14.44 1.68
CA LEU A 140 -7.58 13.00 1.39
C LEU A 140 -8.94 12.54 0.89
N ARG A 141 -10.03 13.04 1.48
CA ARG A 141 -11.38 12.76 1.02
C ARG A 141 -11.58 13.23 -0.43
N ALA A 142 -11.20 14.47 -0.73
CA ALA A 142 -11.30 15.01 -2.09
C ALA A 142 -10.52 14.16 -3.10
N ARG A 143 -9.30 13.68 -2.73
CA ARG A 143 -8.51 12.78 -3.57
C ARG A 143 -9.19 11.47 -3.84
N ARG A 144 -9.79 10.83 -2.81
CA ARG A 144 -10.50 9.54 -2.95
C ARG A 144 -11.78 9.64 -3.76
N GLU A 145 -12.50 10.74 -3.65
CA GLU A 145 -13.73 10.97 -4.44
C GLU A 145 -13.48 11.05 -5.94
N GLU A 146 -12.26 11.38 -6.36
CA GLU A 146 -11.84 11.43 -7.75
C GLU A 146 -11.45 10.06 -8.32
N ILE A 147 -11.15 9.06 -7.46
CA ILE A 147 -10.72 7.72 -7.88
C ILE A 147 -11.92 6.94 -8.41
N LEU A 148 -11.73 6.37 -9.59
CA LEU A 148 -12.67 5.43 -10.21
C LEU A 148 -12.28 3.99 -9.84
N ASP A 149 -13.23 3.09 -9.87
CA ASP A 149 -12.99 1.67 -9.59
C ASP A 149 -12.11 0.97 -10.64
N ILE A 150 -11.95 1.57 -11.82
CA ILE A 150 -11.04 1.13 -12.88
C ILE A 150 -9.62 1.70 -12.74
N ASP A 151 -9.40 2.66 -11.85
CA ASP A 151 -8.07 3.20 -11.59
C ASP A 151 -7.18 2.16 -10.90
N PRO A 152 -5.84 2.27 -11.05
CA PRO A 152 -4.92 1.33 -10.44
C PRO A 152 -4.92 1.38 -8.91
N VAL A 153 -4.81 0.20 -8.28
CA VAL A 153 -4.41 0.05 -6.88
C VAL A 153 -2.90 -0.10 -6.80
N TYR A 154 -2.35 -0.97 -7.65
CA TYR A 154 -0.92 -1.23 -7.70
C TYR A 154 -0.47 -1.74 -9.07
N VAL A 155 0.86 -1.69 -9.28
CA VAL A 155 1.52 -2.32 -10.41
C VAL A 155 2.59 -3.28 -9.89
N LEU A 156 2.45 -4.57 -10.21
CA LEU A 156 3.45 -5.60 -9.91
C LEU A 156 4.31 -5.90 -11.12
N PHE A 157 5.62 -6.03 -10.90
CA PHE A 157 6.57 -6.35 -11.96
C PHE A 157 6.97 -7.82 -11.96
N THR A 158 6.77 -8.47 -13.10
CA THR A 158 7.21 -9.84 -13.33
C THR A 158 8.50 -9.88 -14.16
N SER A 159 9.25 -10.99 -14.07
CA SER A 159 10.39 -11.25 -14.95
C SER A 159 9.87 -11.50 -16.36
N GLY A 160 10.01 -10.54 -17.25
CA GLY A 160 9.67 -10.74 -18.67
C GLY A 160 10.62 -11.74 -19.33
N SER A 161 10.10 -12.58 -20.24
CA SER A 161 10.89 -13.53 -21.05
C SER A 161 11.98 -12.86 -21.89
N THR A 162 11.87 -11.55 -22.09
CA THR A 162 12.82 -10.69 -22.85
C THR A 162 13.87 -10.02 -21.95
N GLY A 163 13.91 -10.33 -20.64
CA GLY A 163 14.81 -9.70 -19.67
C GLY A 163 14.33 -8.33 -19.16
N THR A 164 13.40 -7.67 -19.85
CA THR A 164 12.81 -6.41 -19.37
C THR A 164 11.61 -6.71 -18.45
N PRO A 165 11.57 -6.15 -17.24
CA PRO A 165 10.44 -6.32 -16.34
C PRO A 165 9.14 -5.83 -16.99
N LYS A 166 8.04 -6.58 -16.79
CA LYS A 166 6.70 -6.21 -17.27
C LYS A 166 5.82 -5.87 -16.09
N GLY A 167 5.22 -4.66 -16.11
CA GLY A 167 4.27 -4.21 -15.10
C GLY A 167 2.87 -4.71 -15.39
N ILE A 168 2.23 -5.33 -14.39
CA ILE A 168 0.83 -5.75 -14.42
C ILE A 168 0.05 -4.80 -13.53
N VAL A 169 -0.90 -4.08 -14.12
CA VAL A 169 -1.75 -3.11 -13.43
C VAL A 169 -2.98 -3.81 -12.88
N ILE A 170 -3.23 -3.64 -11.59
CA ILE A 170 -4.43 -4.18 -10.94
C ILE A 170 -5.32 -3.02 -10.48
N PRO A 171 -6.56 -2.93 -10.98
CA PRO A 171 -7.49 -1.86 -10.62
C PRO A 171 -8.23 -2.14 -9.31
N HIS A 172 -8.81 -1.09 -8.72
CA HIS A 172 -9.63 -1.18 -7.50
C HIS A 172 -10.74 -2.22 -7.62
N ARG A 173 -11.48 -2.24 -8.74
CA ARG A 173 -12.56 -3.19 -9.00
C ARG A 173 -12.10 -4.64 -8.83
N ALA A 174 -10.94 -5.00 -9.36
CA ALA A 174 -10.44 -6.38 -9.27
C ALA A 174 -10.23 -6.83 -7.82
N ILE A 175 -9.71 -5.93 -6.98
CA ILE A 175 -9.50 -6.22 -5.55
C ILE A 175 -10.85 -6.26 -4.82
N LEU A 176 -11.76 -5.33 -5.09
CA LEU A 176 -13.08 -5.29 -4.47
C LEU A 176 -13.88 -6.56 -4.76
N ASP A 177 -13.92 -6.98 -6.03
CA ASP A 177 -14.65 -8.18 -6.47
C ASP A 177 -14.02 -9.45 -5.90
N PHE A 178 -12.68 -9.56 -5.98
CA PHE A 178 -11.95 -10.70 -5.43
C PHE A 178 -12.14 -10.84 -3.92
N THR A 179 -12.05 -9.74 -3.17
CA THR A 179 -12.19 -9.74 -1.72
C THR A 179 -13.61 -10.12 -1.30
N ALA A 180 -14.62 -9.57 -1.96
CA ALA A 180 -16.02 -9.91 -1.70
C ALA A 180 -16.31 -11.39 -1.98
N TRP A 181 -15.88 -11.87 -3.16
CA TRP A 181 -16.01 -13.29 -3.53
C TRP A 181 -15.32 -14.22 -2.54
N MET A 182 -14.07 -13.93 -2.16
CA MET A 182 -13.29 -14.77 -1.25
C MET A 182 -13.92 -14.81 0.14
N THR A 183 -14.42 -13.67 0.65
CA THR A 183 -15.13 -13.58 1.93
C THR A 183 -16.35 -14.50 1.92
N GLU A 184 -17.17 -14.45 0.88
CA GLU A 184 -18.37 -15.28 0.76
C GLU A 184 -18.02 -16.75 0.59
N PHE A 185 -17.07 -17.07 -0.31
CA PHE A 185 -16.69 -18.44 -0.63
C PHE A 185 -16.06 -19.18 0.55
N CYS A 186 -15.17 -18.52 1.31
CA CYS A 186 -14.48 -19.12 2.45
C CYS A 186 -15.24 -18.96 3.77
N GLY A 187 -16.26 -18.07 3.82
CA GLY A 187 -16.97 -17.75 5.05
C GLY A 187 -16.12 -16.99 6.06
N TYR A 188 -15.16 -16.19 5.58
CA TYR A 188 -14.26 -15.43 6.45
C TYR A 188 -15.00 -14.38 7.27
N THR A 189 -14.56 -14.20 8.52
CA THR A 189 -15.11 -13.26 9.49
C THR A 189 -14.02 -12.31 10.01
N GLU A 190 -14.41 -11.37 10.86
CA GLU A 190 -13.47 -10.48 11.54
C GLU A 190 -12.57 -11.19 12.58
N ASP A 191 -12.90 -12.41 12.96
CA ASP A 191 -12.14 -13.18 13.96
C ASP A 191 -10.92 -13.90 13.36
N GLU A 192 -10.76 -13.85 12.03
CA GLU A 192 -9.65 -14.49 11.34
C GLU A 192 -8.29 -13.89 11.72
N VAL A 193 -7.27 -14.75 11.73
CA VAL A 193 -5.86 -14.37 11.79
C VAL A 193 -5.17 -14.96 10.56
N PHE A 194 -4.87 -14.13 9.57
CA PHE A 194 -4.19 -14.56 8.35
C PHE A 194 -2.68 -14.66 8.58
N GLY A 195 -2.08 -15.76 8.11
CA GLY A 195 -0.62 -15.93 8.06
C GLY A 195 -0.09 -15.51 6.69
N ASN A 196 0.60 -14.36 6.60
CA ASN A 196 1.17 -13.94 5.33
C ASN A 196 2.50 -14.65 5.07
N GLN A 197 2.51 -15.52 4.05
CA GLN A 197 3.72 -16.23 3.59
C GLN A 197 4.32 -15.62 2.32
N ALA A 198 3.51 -15.01 1.47
CA ALA A 198 3.95 -14.44 0.21
C ALA A 198 4.61 -13.06 0.41
N PRO A 199 5.72 -12.76 -0.28
CA PRO A 199 6.26 -11.40 -0.32
C PRO A 199 5.25 -10.41 -0.90
N PHE A 200 5.26 -9.16 -0.43
CA PHE A 200 4.29 -8.13 -0.85
C PHE A 200 4.41 -7.69 -2.31
N TYR A 201 5.45 -8.10 -3.02
CA TYR A 201 5.57 -7.92 -4.47
C TYR A 201 4.98 -9.08 -5.30
N PHE A 202 4.34 -10.06 -4.65
CA PHE A 202 3.54 -11.11 -5.30
C PHE A 202 2.06 -10.85 -5.06
N ASP A 203 1.24 -11.10 -6.08
CA ASP A 203 -0.21 -10.92 -6.06
C ASP A 203 -0.91 -11.74 -4.97
N LEU A 204 -0.37 -12.92 -4.65
CA LEU A 204 -0.91 -13.78 -3.59
C LEU A 204 -0.96 -13.07 -2.22
N SER A 205 -0.03 -12.16 -1.93
CA SER A 205 -0.03 -11.38 -0.69
C SER A 205 -1.23 -10.43 -0.61
N GLY A 206 -1.74 -10.00 -1.76
CA GLY A 206 -2.92 -9.14 -1.85
C GLY A 206 -4.16 -9.76 -1.19
N LYS A 207 -4.28 -11.11 -1.28
CA LYS A 207 -5.33 -11.83 -0.56
C LYS A 207 -5.28 -11.54 0.94
N ASP A 208 -4.13 -11.76 1.58
CA ASP A 208 -4.02 -11.62 3.04
C ASP A 208 -4.19 -10.16 3.46
N VAL A 209 -3.55 -9.22 2.74
CA VAL A 209 -3.65 -7.79 3.05
C VAL A 209 -5.10 -7.27 2.93
N TYR A 210 -5.75 -7.50 1.79
CA TYR A 210 -7.07 -6.91 1.56
C TYR A 210 -8.19 -7.64 2.27
N GLN A 211 -8.08 -8.96 2.53
CA GLN A 211 -9.02 -9.66 3.40
C GLN A 211 -8.94 -9.14 4.84
N THR A 212 -7.74 -8.97 5.36
CA THR A 212 -7.54 -8.40 6.71
C THR A 212 -8.22 -7.04 6.81
N LEU A 213 -7.89 -6.13 5.89
CA LEU A 213 -8.40 -4.76 5.93
C LEU A 213 -9.92 -4.67 5.73
N SER A 214 -10.50 -5.50 4.86
CA SER A 214 -11.94 -5.49 4.56
C SER A 214 -12.79 -6.02 5.72
N LEU A 215 -12.28 -7.05 6.40
CA LEU A 215 -12.98 -7.74 7.48
C LEU A 215 -12.75 -7.09 8.85
N GLY A 216 -11.71 -6.28 9.01
CA GLY A 216 -11.22 -5.90 10.33
C GLY A 216 -10.63 -7.11 11.09
N ALA A 217 -10.05 -8.04 10.35
CA ALA A 217 -9.35 -9.22 10.84
C ALA A 217 -7.91 -8.86 11.28
N SER A 218 -7.05 -9.86 11.50
CA SER A 218 -5.63 -9.64 11.82
C SER A 218 -4.73 -10.40 10.85
N THR A 219 -3.50 -9.93 10.65
CA THR A 219 -2.43 -10.66 9.96
C THR A 219 -1.19 -10.76 10.86
N ALA A 220 -0.53 -11.96 10.87
CA ALA A 220 0.68 -12.24 11.62
C ALA A 220 1.77 -12.86 10.73
#